data_567c24914daea11855f7a66beff10fa2
#
_entry.id   567c24914daea11855f7a66beff10fa2
#
_cell.length_a   1.000
_cell.length_b   1.000
_cell.length_c   1.000
_cell.angle_alpha   90.00
_cell.angle_beta   90.00
_cell.angle_gamma   90.00
#
_symmetry.space_group_name_H-M   'P 1'
#
loop_
_entity.id
_entity.type
_entity.pdbx_description
1 polymer ?
#
loop_
_entity_poly.entity_id
_entity_poly.type
_entity_poly.pdbx_seq_one_letter_code
_entity_poly.pdbx_strand_id
1 'polypeptide(L)'
;MLAVGAANPIMLFDAGFVMSVLSAIMIYYFYDCVHGKLKFIHIKYIRRLFAIGIICTIGLLPVSAYFFGAVSIYSIVLSIIMLPCVTVIMVLAPILLVMLAVFNTAPLFKQAVDCVLFILKLVPTISYKLGLVSHTVAKPNLLLLIIYTLAVASGVKYIKKKNSQMRIAIFVAAALMTSYVIGEVISTNNVEITFVNVGQGDGAVIQAPYRFNVLIDGGGGNSYSDYNPGETVYLDYLETEGITKADSAFVSHYHQDHVQGIIAAMENIKVRNLFQPDNMEGSEWRVALENSARENGTTVHYLSLIHI
;
A
#
# COMPACT_ATOMS: atom_id res chain seq x y z
N MET A 1 13.89 10.71 19.35
CA MET A 1 14.23 10.36 17.98
C MET A 1 15.74 10.31 17.69
N LEU A 2 16.52 11.35 17.99
CA LEU A 2 17.99 11.32 17.80
C LEU A 2 18.68 10.18 18.57
N ALA A 3 18.24 9.86 19.80
CA ALA A 3 18.80 8.77 20.59
C ALA A 3 18.52 7.38 19.99
N VAL A 4 17.36 7.18 19.35
CA VAL A 4 17.00 5.92 18.69
C VAL A 4 17.83 5.74 17.42
N GLY A 5 17.99 6.77 16.60
CA GLY A 5 18.83 6.73 15.42
C GLY A 5 20.32 6.55 15.72
N ALA A 6 20.80 7.04 16.86
CA ALA A 6 22.17 6.82 17.31
C ALA A 6 22.41 5.38 17.78
N ALA A 7 21.39 4.74 18.36
CA ALA A 7 21.48 3.35 18.83
C ALA A 7 21.39 2.32 17.69
N ASN A 8 20.57 2.61 16.66
CA ASN A 8 20.43 1.75 15.48
C ASN A 8 20.14 2.59 14.24
N PRO A 9 21.14 2.89 13.40
CA PRO A 9 20.98 3.75 12.23
C PRO A 9 20.05 3.16 11.16
N ILE A 10 19.86 1.84 11.12
CA ILE A 10 18.95 1.18 10.17
C ILE A 10 17.50 1.59 10.44
N MET A 11 17.12 1.85 11.69
CA MET A 11 15.79 2.33 12.06
C MET A 11 15.44 3.70 11.45
N LEU A 12 16.41 4.48 10.98
CA LEU A 12 16.16 5.74 10.28
C LEU A 12 15.45 5.55 8.93
N PHE A 13 15.58 4.37 8.35
CA PHE A 13 14.95 3.98 7.08
C PHE A 13 13.65 3.19 7.27
N ASP A 14 13.26 2.92 8.50
CA ASP A 14 11.98 2.28 8.80
C ASP A 14 10.81 3.19 8.45
N ALA A 15 9.76 2.59 7.83
CA ALA A 15 8.57 3.33 7.40
C ALA A 15 7.92 4.12 8.55
N GLY A 16 7.80 3.50 9.71
CA GLY A 16 7.19 4.12 10.89
C GLY A 16 7.99 5.32 11.39
N PHE A 17 9.33 5.23 11.39
CA PHE A 17 10.21 6.33 11.77
C PHE A 17 10.07 7.50 10.78
N VAL A 18 10.23 7.23 9.46
CA VAL A 18 10.17 8.25 8.41
C VAL A 18 8.81 8.96 8.43
N MET A 19 7.71 8.21 8.49
CA MET A 19 6.36 8.76 8.51
C MET A 19 6.10 9.59 9.78
N SER A 20 6.59 9.15 10.94
CA SER A 20 6.43 9.89 12.20
C SER A 20 7.18 11.23 12.19
N VAL A 21 8.42 11.25 11.70
CA VAL A 21 9.22 12.48 11.59
C VAL A 21 8.57 13.44 10.58
N LEU A 22 8.21 12.94 9.42
CA LEU A 22 7.63 13.75 8.35
C LEU A 22 6.26 14.31 8.76
N SER A 23 5.39 13.50 9.41
CA SER A 23 4.10 13.99 9.92
C SER A 23 4.26 15.10 10.95
N ALA A 24 5.21 14.96 11.88
CA ALA A 24 5.48 16.00 12.87
C ALA A 24 5.95 17.32 12.22
N ILE A 25 6.84 17.23 11.23
CA ILE A 25 7.30 18.39 10.44
C ILE A 25 6.12 19.02 9.69
N MET A 26 5.33 18.22 8.99
CA MET A 26 4.18 18.70 8.20
C MET A 26 3.13 19.38 9.09
N ILE A 27 2.79 18.78 10.24
CA ILE A 27 1.85 19.38 11.19
C ILE A 27 2.42 20.72 11.72
N TYR A 28 3.67 20.74 12.15
CA TYR A 28 4.29 21.96 12.71
C TYR A 28 4.25 23.15 11.75
N TYR A 29 4.47 22.92 10.47
CA TYR A 29 4.53 24.00 9.49
C TYR A 29 3.20 24.36 8.83
N PHE A 30 2.32 23.39 8.62
CA PHE A 30 1.09 23.60 7.84
C PHE A 30 -0.19 23.68 8.68
N TYR A 31 -0.12 23.38 10.00
CA TYR A 31 -1.30 23.33 10.84
C TYR A 31 -2.10 24.62 10.84
N ASP A 32 -1.48 25.77 11.11
CA ASP A 32 -2.17 27.06 11.20
C ASP A 32 -2.80 27.46 9.86
N CYS A 33 -2.13 27.14 8.75
CA CYS A 33 -2.64 27.42 7.41
C CYS A 33 -3.91 26.63 7.10
N VAL A 34 -3.86 25.30 7.29
CA VAL A 34 -4.99 24.42 7.00
C VAL A 34 -6.13 24.64 7.98
N HIS A 35 -5.84 24.71 9.29
CA HIS A 35 -6.81 24.97 10.33
C HIS A 35 -7.53 26.33 10.14
N GLY A 36 -6.80 27.34 9.68
CA GLY A 36 -7.37 28.66 9.38
C GLY A 36 -8.35 28.67 8.20
N LYS A 37 -8.16 27.77 7.22
CA LYS A 37 -9.08 27.62 6.07
C LYS A 37 -10.33 26.82 6.40
N LEU A 38 -10.30 25.99 7.42
CA LEU A 38 -11.41 25.13 7.85
C LEU A 38 -12.38 25.82 8.84
N LYS A 39 -12.44 27.17 8.85
CA LYS A 39 -13.29 27.95 9.76
C LYS A 39 -14.79 27.65 9.61
N PHE A 40 -15.21 27.09 8.47
CA PHE A 40 -16.59 26.64 8.25
C PHE A 40 -16.99 25.47 9.18
N ILE A 41 -16.01 24.73 9.73
CA ILE A 41 -16.26 23.69 10.74
C ILE A 41 -16.30 24.38 12.11
N HIS A 42 -17.49 24.54 12.66
CA HIS A 42 -17.74 25.28 13.91
C HIS A 42 -17.16 24.57 15.13
N ILE A 43 -17.18 23.24 15.16
CA ILE A 43 -16.67 22.43 16.29
C ILE A 43 -15.15 22.41 16.25
N LYS A 44 -14.51 23.14 17.18
CA LYS A 44 -13.04 23.31 17.24
C LYS A 44 -12.27 21.98 17.26
N TYR A 45 -12.78 20.98 17.98
CA TYR A 45 -12.15 19.67 18.07
C TYR A 45 -12.15 18.94 16.72
N ILE A 46 -13.30 18.86 16.05
CA ILE A 46 -13.45 18.24 14.74
C ILE A 46 -12.58 18.98 13.71
N ARG A 47 -12.59 20.30 13.72
CA ARG A 47 -11.73 21.10 12.85
C ARG A 47 -10.24 20.78 13.00
N ARG A 48 -9.76 20.53 14.22
CA ARG A 48 -8.37 20.12 14.49
C ARG A 48 -8.08 18.74 13.88
N LEU A 49 -8.97 17.78 14.09
CA LEU A 49 -8.82 16.43 13.54
C LEU A 49 -8.77 16.43 12.01
N PHE A 50 -9.68 17.19 11.38
CA PHE A 50 -9.67 17.37 9.92
C PHE A 50 -8.38 18.02 9.42
N ALA A 51 -7.91 19.07 10.09
CA ALA A 51 -6.68 19.75 9.70
C ALA A 51 -5.48 18.79 9.76
N ILE A 52 -5.33 18.04 10.85
CA ILE A 52 -4.27 17.04 11.01
C ILE A 52 -4.42 15.93 9.97
N GLY A 53 -5.62 15.39 9.78
CA GLY A 53 -5.88 14.34 8.79
C GLY A 53 -5.49 14.76 7.37
N ILE A 54 -5.91 15.95 6.93
CA ILE A 54 -5.56 16.49 5.60
C ILE A 54 -4.04 16.65 5.46
N ILE A 55 -3.38 17.23 6.47
CA ILE A 55 -1.93 17.46 6.42
C ILE A 55 -1.17 16.14 6.36
N CYS A 56 -1.52 15.17 7.20
CA CYS A 56 -0.86 13.87 7.22
C CYS A 56 -1.13 13.10 5.93
N THR A 57 -2.38 13.05 5.44
CA THR A 57 -2.70 12.32 4.21
C THR A 57 -1.94 12.90 3.02
N ILE A 58 -2.02 14.20 2.79
CA ILE A 58 -1.36 14.82 1.62
C ILE A 58 0.17 14.77 1.80
N GLY A 59 0.66 15.06 3.02
CA GLY A 59 2.09 15.14 3.29
C GLY A 59 2.80 13.79 3.29
N LEU A 60 2.10 12.71 3.65
CA LEU A 60 2.67 11.36 3.68
C LEU A 60 2.38 10.55 2.41
N LEU A 61 1.57 11.07 1.49
CA LEU A 61 1.14 10.36 0.29
C LEU A 61 2.30 9.72 -0.50
N PRO A 62 3.39 10.43 -0.86
CA PRO A 62 4.49 9.82 -1.61
C PRO A 62 5.30 8.82 -0.78
N VAL A 63 5.37 9.01 0.53
CA VAL A 63 6.05 8.08 1.44
C VAL A 63 5.21 6.81 1.61
N SER A 64 3.89 6.96 1.74
CA SER A 64 2.95 5.82 1.80
C SER A 64 3.00 5.01 0.49
N ALA A 65 3.02 5.67 -0.66
CA ALA A 65 3.17 5.01 -1.96
C ALA A 65 4.50 4.24 -2.05
N TYR A 66 5.60 4.81 -1.53
CA TYR A 66 6.91 4.17 -1.58
C TYR A 66 7.00 2.92 -0.70
N PHE A 67 6.51 2.99 0.55
CA PHE A 67 6.66 1.89 1.52
C PHE A 67 5.57 0.82 1.39
N PHE A 68 4.35 1.21 1.03
CA PHE A 68 3.18 0.33 1.05
C PHE A 68 2.56 0.08 -0.33
N GLY A 69 3.09 0.69 -1.41
CA GLY A 69 2.51 0.56 -2.75
C GLY A 69 1.05 1.02 -2.85
N ALA A 70 0.55 1.74 -1.83
CA ALA A 70 -0.86 2.08 -1.73
C ALA A 70 -1.09 3.47 -1.14
N VAL A 71 -2.14 4.12 -1.60
CA VAL A 71 -2.61 5.41 -1.06
C VAL A 71 -4.11 5.37 -0.80
N SER A 72 -4.54 5.95 0.32
CA SER A 72 -5.95 6.04 0.67
C SER A 72 -6.38 7.49 0.84
N ILE A 73 -7.27 7.95 -0.04
CA ILE A 73 -7.88 9.29 0.06
C ILE A 73 -8.87 9.31 1.24
N TYR A 74 -9.47 8.18 1.53
CA TYR A 74 -10.45 8.02 2.61
C TYR A 74 -9.84 8.11 4.01
N SER A 75 -8.51 8.00 4.12
CA SER A 75 -7.78 8.13 5.39
C SER A 75 -8.04 9.45 6.11
N ILE A 76 -8.38 10.54 5.41
CA ILE A 76 -8.77 11.82 5.99
C ILE A 76 -10.01 11.65 6.87
N VAL A 77 -11.03 10.96 6.36
CA VAL A 77 -12.30 10.74 7.09
C VAL A 77 -12.09 9.71 8.19
N LEU A 78 -11.39 8.63 7.90
CA LEU A 78 -11.11 7.57 8.87
C LEU A 78 -10.28 8.07 10.04
N SER A 79 -9.35 9.00 9.82
CA SER A 79 -8.52 9.58 10.89
C SER A 79 -9.33 10.32 11.95
N ILE A 80 -10.52 10.83 11.63
CA ILE A 80 -11.40 11.48 12.60
C ILE A 80 -11.84 10.53 13.70
N ILE A 81 -12.07 9.27 13.34
CA ILE A 81 -12.49 8.22 14.28
C ILE A 81 -11.24 7.56 14.91
N MET A 82 -10.23 7.28 14.09
CA MET A 82 -9.06 6.53 14.52
C MET A 82 -8.14 7.32 15.47
N LEU A 83 -7.91 8.62 15.21
CA LEU A 83 -7.03 9.44 16.06
C LEU A 83 -7.47 9.52 17.53
N PRO A 84 -8.75 9.78 17.85
CA PRO A 84 -9.22 9.73 19.24
C PRO A 84 -9.02 8.35 19.89
N CYS A 85 -9.33 7.27 19.15
CA CYS A 85 -9.18 5.91 19.65
C CYS A 85 -7.72 5.57 19.97
N VAL A 86 -6.80 5.89 19.05
CA VAL A 86 -5.36 5.71 19.26
C VAL A 86 -4.87 6.54 20.45
N THR A 87 -5.34 7.79 20.58
CA THR A 87 -4.97 8.66 21.72
C THR A 87 -5.41 8.06 23.05
N VAL A 88 -6.62 7.52 23.13
CA VAL A 88 -7.12 6.84 24.33
C VAL A 88 -6.27 5.62 24.66
N ILE A 89 -5.92 4.78 23.67
CA ILE A 89 -5.04 3.62 23.89
C ILE A 89 -3.66 4.07 24.37
N MET A 90 -3.06 5.06 23.76
CA MET A 90 -1.73 5.53 24.14
C MET A 90 -1.68 6.06 25.58
N VAL A 91 -2.78 6.57 26.11
CA VAL A 91 -2.88 7.00 27.51
C VAL A 91 -3.19 5.82 28.43
N LEU A 92 -4.14 4.95 28.04
CA LEU A 92 -4.60 3.86 28.90
C LEU A 92 -3.60 2.69 28.97
N ALA A 93 -2.87 2.38 27.89
CA ALA A 93 -1.96 1.24 27.87
C ALA A 93 -0.82 1.33 28.90
N PRO A 94 -0.09 2.45 29.05
CA PRO A 94 0.92 2.60 30.11
C PRO A 94 0.31 2.51 31.51
N ILE A 95 -0.88 3.12 31.72
CA ILE A 95 -1.59 3.06 33.00
C ILE A 95 -1.96 1.62 33.34
N LEU A 96 -2.48 0.89 32.34
CA LEU A 96 -2.81 -0.54 32.49
C LEU A 96 -1.58 -1.38 32.85
N LEU A 97 -0.43 -1.13 32.22
CA LEU A 97 0.82 -1.80 32.51
C LEU A 97 1.27 -1.56 33.96
N VAL A 98 1.19 -0.34 34.44
CA VAL A 98 1.53 0.00 35.84
C VAL A 98 0.53 -0.63 36.82
N MET A 99 -0.77 -0.57 36.53
CA MET A 99 -1.81 -1.18 37.37
C MET A 99 -1.69 -2.70 37.44
N LEU A 100 -1.34 -3.35 36.32
CA LEU A 100 -1.04 -4.78 36.29
C LEU A 100 0.19 -5.15 37.14
N ALA A 101 1.24 -4.36 37.02
CA ALA A 101 2.50 -4.60 37.71
C ALA A 101 2.39 -4.39 39.23
N VAL A 102 1.54 -3.44 39.69
CA VAL A 102 1.46 -3.05 41.11
C VAL A 102 0.29 -3.72 41.83
N PHE A 103 -0.89 -3.80 41.20
CA PHE A 103 -2.13 -4.15 41.92
C PHE A 103 -2.79 -5.46 41.46
N ASN A 104 -2.30 -6.08 40.40
CA ASN A 104 -2.92 -7.26 39.77
C ASN A 104 -4.44 -7.08 39.45
N THR A 105 -4.91 -5.83 39.33
CA THR A 105 -6.32 -5.45 39.13
C THR A 105 -6.63 -5.12 37.68
N ALA A 106 -6.53 -6.13 36.81
CA ALA A 106 -6.66 -5.96 35.38
C ALA A 106 -8.08 -5.85 34.78
N PRO A 107 -9.17 -6.43 35.39
CA PRO A 107 -10.37 -6.72 34.60
C PRO A 107 -11.09 -5.50 34.06
N LEU A 108 -11.25 -4.42 34.82
CA LEU A 108 -11.95 -3.22 34.38
C LEU A 108 -11.20 -2.43 33.30
N PHE A 109 -9.88 -2.27 33.48
CA PHE A 109 -9.03 -1.59 32.50
C PHE A 109 -8.91 -2.41 31.20
N LYS A 110 -8.86 -3.75 31.32
CA LYS A 110 -8.88 -4.64 30.16
C LYS A 110 -10.13 -4.42 29.31
N GLN A 111 -11.32 -4.36 29.92
CA GLN A 111 -12.58 -4.12 29.19
C GLN A 111 -12.58 -2.80 28.45
N ALA A 112 -12.04 -1.73 29.04
CA ALA A 112 -11.92 -0.43 28.37
C ALA A 112 -10.99 -0.50 27.15
N VAL A 113 -9.84 -1.17 27.28
CA VAL A 113 -8.91 -1.38 26.18
C VAL A 113 -9.51 -2.28 25.10
N ASP A 114 -10.18 -3.36 25.47
CA ASP A 114 -10.84 -4.27 24.52
C ASP A 114 -11.94 -3.56 23.73
N CYS A 115 -12.71 -2.67 24.36
CA CYS A 115 -13.72 -1.85 23.68
C CYS A 115 -13.07 -0.93 22.62
N VAL A 116 -11.97 -0.26 22.93
CA VAL A 116 -11.27 0.61 21.98
C VAL A 116 -10.61 -0.18 20.86
N LEU A 117 -10.02 -1.34 21.18
CA LEU A 117 -9.47 -2.26 20.19
C LEU A 117 -10.56 -2.82 19.25
N PHE A 118 -11.76 -3.07 19.78
CA PHE A 118 -12.90 -3.46 18.95
C PHE A 118 -13.25 -2.38 17.93
N ILE A 119 -13.30 -1.10 18.34
CA ILE A 119 -13.56 0.02 17.42
C ILE A 119 -12.44 0.12 16.38
N LEU A 120 -11.17 -0.01 16.78
CA LEU A 120 -10.02 0.02 15.88
C LEU A 120 -10.04 -1.10 14.82
N LYS A 121 -10.60 -2.26 15.16
CA LYS A 121 -10.80 -3.37 14.21
C LYS A 121 -12.04 -3.17 13.35
N LEU A 122 -13.11 -2.63 13.94
CA LEU A 122 -14.40 -2.44 13.25
C LEU A 122 -14.30 -1.42 12.12
N VAL A 123 -13.58 -0.31 12.33
CA VAL A 123 -13.46 0.77 11.35
C VAL A 123 -12.82 0.30 10.03
N PRO A 124 -11.65 -0.37 10.01
CA PRO A 124 -11.10 -0.91 8.77
C PRO A 124 -12.01 -1.95 8.11
N THR A 125 -12.65 -2.82 8.91
CA THR A 125 -13.55 -3.85 8.40
C THR A 125 -14.75 -3.26 7.69
N ILE A 126 -15.37 -2.22 8.26
CA ILE A 126 -16.48 -1.51 7.62
C ILE A 126 -15.99 -0.76 6.37
N SER A 127 -14.84 -0.12 6.45
CA SER A 127 -14.24 0.60 5.31
C SER A 127 -13.98 -0.33 4.13
N TYR A 128 -13.49 -1.52 4.38
CA TYR A 128 -13.30 -2.56 3.37
C TYR A 128 -14.64 -2.97 2.74
N LYS A 129 -15.67 -3.27 3.55
CA LYS A 129 -17.01 -3.64 3.06
C LYS A 129 -17.70 -2.53 2.26
N LEU A 130 -17.39 -1.27 2.54
CA LEU A 130 -17.92 -0.11 1.81
C LEU A 130 -17.10 0.24 0.55
N GLY A 131 -16.07 -0.54 0.22
CA GLY A 131 -15.19 -0.23 -0.89
C GLY A 131 -14.32 1.02 -0.68
N LEU A 132 -14.18 1.50 0.56
CA LEU A 132 -13.31 2.60 0.94
C LEU A 132 -11.87 2.09 1.10
N VAL A 133 -11.36 1.46 0.05
CA VAL A 133 -10.07 0.76 0.06
C VAL A 133 -8.96 1.72 -0.36
N SER A 134 -7.74 1.38 0.00
CA SER A 134 -6.55 2.00 -0.57
C SER A 134 -6.45 1.67 -2.05
N HIS A 135 -6.03 2.63 -2.85
CA HIS A 135 -5.71 2.40 -4.26
C HIS A 135 -4.24 2.01 -4.37
N THR A 136 -3.99 0.89 -5.03
CA THR A 136 -2.63 0.49 -5.40
C THR A 136 -2.05 1.50 -6.38
N VAL A 137 -0.82 1.93 -6.13
CA VAL A 137 -0.08 2.87 -6.98
C VAL A 137 1.32 2.34 -7.18
N ALA A 138 1.86 2.55 -8.37
CA ALA A 138 3.24 2.19 -8.65
C ALA A 138 4.19 2.86 -7.65
N LYS A 139 5.17 2.12 -7.20
CA LYS A 139 6.17 2.56 -6.24
C LYS A 139 6.98 3.73 -6.81
N PRO A 140 6.94 4.93 -6.20
CA PRO A 140 7.71 6.06 -6.70
C PRO A 140 9.22 5.79 -6.58
N ASN A 141 10.01 6.27 -7.54
CA ASN A 141 11.45 6.15 -7.48
C ASN A 141 12.01 6.87 -6.22
N LEU A 142 13.04 6.31 -5.60
CA LEU A 142 13.72 6.88 -4.43
C LEU A 142 14.18 8.33 -4.66
N LEU A 143 14.62 8.66 -5.89
CA LEU A 143 14.99 10.02 -6.27
C LEU A 143 13.82 11.01 -6.09
N LEU A 144 12.61 10.59 -6.42
CA LEU A 144 11.39 11.39 -6.26
C LEU A 144 11.08 11.65 -4.78
N LEU A 145 11.28 10.64 -3.95
CA LEU A 145 11.10 10.78 -2.50
C LEU A 145 12.11 11.77 -1.91
N ILE A 146 13.37 11.72 -2.38
CA ILE A 146 14.41 12.68 -1.98
C ILE A 146 14.06 14.10 -2.42
N ILE A 147 13.66 14.29 -3.68
CA ILE A 147 13.26 15.60 -4.22
C ILE A 147 12.06 16.15 -3.43
N TYR A 148 11.07 15.31 -3.14
CA TYR A 148 9.91 15.70 -2.34
C TYR A 148 10.31 16.14 -0.94
N THR A 149 11.13 15.36 -0.23
CA THR A 149 11.58 15.68 1.13
C THR A 149 12.41 16.97 1.16
N LEU A 150 13.28 17.18 0.16
CA LEU A 150 14.04 18.42 -0.01
C LEU A 150 13.14 19.61 -0.36
N ALA A 151 12.13 19.43 -1.20
CA ALA A 151 11.15 20.47 -1.54
C ALA A 151 10.34 20.88 -0.32
N VAL A 152 9.87 19.93 0.49
CA VAL A 152 9.20 20.18 1.77
C VAL A 152 10.13 20.90 2.73
N ALA A 153 11.36 20.44 2.91
CA ALA A 153 12.35 21.04 3.81
C ALA A 153 12.77 22.47 3.38
N SER A 154 12.92 22.70 2.07
CA SER A 154 13.26 24.04 1.54
C SER A 154 12.06 24.99 1.61
N GLY A 155 10.85 24.49 1.34
CA GLY A 155 9.61 25.24 1.48
C GLY A 155 9.41 25.77 2.88
N VAL A 156 9.77 25.01 3.87
CA VAL A 156 9.79 25.37 5.29
C VAL A 156 10.58 26.66 5.58
N LYS A 157 11.71 26.86 4.90
CA LYS A 157 12.58 28.03 5.09
C LYS A 157 11.95 29.34 4.57
N TYR A 158 11.01 29.25 3.63
CA TYR A 158 10.34 30.40 3.00
C TYR A 158 8.96 30.74 3.61
N ILE A 159 8.39 29.90 4.47
CA ILE A 159 7.04 30.07 5.05
C ILE A 159 6.92 31.28 6.00
N LYS A 160 8.02 31.83 6.49
CA LYS A 160 7.99 33.02 7.37
C LYS A 160 7.49 34.31 6.69
N LYS A 161 7.25 34.35 5.38
CA LYS A 161 6.67 35.49 4.67
C LYS A 161 5.22 35.20 4.22
N LYS A 162 4.28 36.02 4.71
CA LYS A 162 2.81 35.95 4.67
C LYS A 162 2.10 35.57 3.32
N ASN A 163 2.82 35.55 2.19
CA ASN A 163 2.27 35.22 0.87
C ASN A 163 2.93 33.99 0.22
N SER A 164 3.76 33.28 0.92
CA SER A 164 4.61 32.21 0.40
C SER A 164 3.93 30.84 0.45
N GLN A 165 2.95 30.62 1.30
CA GLN A 165 2.35 29.30 1.54
C GLN A 165 1.68 28.68 0.30
N MET A 166 0.94 29.51 -0.46
CA MET A 166 0.27 29.01 -1.68
C MET A 166 1.27 28.74 -2.81
N ARG A 167 2.35 29.53 -2.89
CA ARG A 167 3.43 29.29 -3.87
C ARG A 167 4.20 28.01 -3.57
N ILE A 168 4.42 27.70 -2.29
CA ILE A 168 5.10 26.49 -1.86
C ILE A 168 4.20 25.26 -2.10
N ALA A 169 2.92 25.33 -1.77
CA ALA A 169 1.98 24.25 -2.06
C ALA A 169 1.90 23.97 -3.56
N ILE A 170 1.89 25.02 -4.39
CA ILE A 170 1.92 24.91 -5.86
C ILE A 170 3.26 24.31 -6.31
N PHE A 171 4.39 24.76 -5.75
CA PHE A 171 5.72 24.26 -6.11
C PHE A 171 5.88 22.77 -5.71
N VAL A 172 5.43 22.39 -4.53
CA VAL A 172 5.44 20.99 -4.07
C VAL A 172 4.53 20.13 -4.95
N ALA A 173 3.31 20.61 -5.25
CA ALA A 173 2.39 19.91 -6.14
C ALA A 173 2.96 19.78 -7.56
N ALA A 174 3.57 20.85 -8.09
CA ALA A 174 4.23 20.84 -9.38
C ALA A 174 5.44 19.90 -9.41
N ALA A 175 6.27 19.89 -8.37
CA ALA A 175 7.40 18.98 -8.25
C ALA A 175 6.93 17.51 -8.19
N LEU A 176 5.86 17.23 -7.44
CA LEU A 176 5.25 15.89 -7.40
C LEU A 176 4.69 15.47 -8.76
N MET A 177 3.95 16.36 -9.42
CA MET A 177 3.42 16.09 -10.78
C MET A 177 4.53 15.88 -11.79
N THR A 178 5.55 16.75 -11.79
CA THR A 178 6.69 16.64 -12.71
C THR A 178 7.45 15.34 -12.47
N SER A 179 7.66 14.97 -11.22
CA SER A 179 8.38 13.76 -10.89
C SER A 179 7.56 12.50 -11.21
N TYR A 180 6.24 12.53 -11.03
CA TYR A 180 5.35 11.46 -11.49
C TYR A 180 5.43 11.28 -13.01
N VAL A 181 5.33 12.38 -13.76
CA VAL A 181 5.42 12.36 -15.23
C VAL A 181 6.79 11.89 -15.72
N ILE A 182 7.87 12.32 -15.08
CA ILE A 182 9.23 11.86 -15.43
C ILE A 182 9.38 10.36 -15.14
N GLY A 183 8.89 9.88 -13.99
CA GLY A 183 8.89 8.46 -13.65
C GLY A 183 8.12 7.63 -14.68
N GLU A 184 6.95 8.08 -15.08
CA GLU A 184 6.11 7.45 -16.10
C GLU A 184 6.82 7.43 -17.48
N VAL A 185 7.42 8.57 -17.90
CA VAL A 185 8.15 8.65 -19.18
C VAL A 185 9.40 7.77 -19.22
N ILE A 186 10.12 7.64 -18.10
CA ILE A 186 11.29 6.76 -18.02
C ILE A 186 10.88 5.30 -18.07
N SER A 187 9.78 4.92 -17.39
CA SER A 187 9.27 3.54 -17.37
C SER A 187 8.65 3.11 -18.70
N THR A 188 8.18 4.05 -19.53
CA THR A 188 7.46 3.72 -20.77
C THR A 188 8.34 3.24 -21.92
N ASN A 189 9.66 3.33 -21.84
CA ASN A 189 10.58 2.96 -22.94
C ASN A 189 11.39 1.68 -22.68
N ASN A 190 11.28 1.10 -21.49
CA ASN A 190 12.04 -0.09 -21.12
C ASN A 190 11.12 -1.32 -21.03
N VAL A 191 11.65 -2.48 -21.38
CA VAL A 191 11.07 -3.78 -21.00
C VAL A 191 11.82 -4.24 -19.75
N GLU A 192 11.07 -4.47 -18.69
CA GLU A 192 11.59 -5.02 -17.44
C GLU A 192 11.07 -6.45 -17.27
N ILE A 193 11.96 -7.38 -16.98
CA ILE A 193 11.64 -8.77 -16.69
C ILE A 193 12.08 -9.06 -15.27
N THR A 194 11.12 -9.34 -14.41
CA THR A 194 11.37 -9.66 -13.00
C THR A 194 11.05 -11.12 -12.74
N PHE A 195 12.03 -11.85 -12.21
CA PHE A 195 11.80 -13.17 -11.65
C PHE A 195 11.46 -13.03 -10.19
N VAL A 196 10.23 -13.36 -9.82
CA VAL A 196 9.73 -13.22 -8.45
C VAL A 196 10.23 -14.41 -7.63
N ASN A 197 10.85 -14.14 -6.49
CA ASN A 197 11.33 -15.21 -5.61
C ASN A 197 10.16 -15.86 -4.85
N VAL A 198 9.44 -16.73 -5.50
CA VAL A 198 8.31 -17.49 -4.93
C VAL A 198 8.76 -18.73 -4.13
N GLY A 199 10.07 -18.93 -3.98
CA GLY A 199 10.64 -20.07 -3.27
C GLY A 199 10.65 -21.31 -4.17
N GLN A 200 9.66 -22.19 -4.04
CA GLN A 200 9.48 -23.35 -4.92
C GLN A 200 8.59 -22.95 -6.10
N GLY A 201 8.89 -23.46 -7.29
CA GLY A 201 8.19 -23.13 -8.52
C GLY A 201 8.75 -21.90 -9.23
N ASP A 202 8.06 -21.45 -10.25
CA ASP A 202 8.47 -20.32 -11.07
C ASP A 202 7.42 -19.20 -11.05
N GLY A 203 7.90 -17.97 -11.17
CA GLY A 203 7.06 -16.79 -11.29
C GLY A 203 7.84 -15.66 -11.93
N ALA A 204 7.39 -15.16 -13.07
CA ALA A 204 8.00 -14.02 -13.72
C ALA A 204 6.95 -13.01 -14.19
N VAL A 205 7.35 -11.75 -14.22
CA VAL A 205 6.52 -10.64 -14.68
C VAL A 205 7.32 -9.84 -15.70
N ILE A 206 6.72 -9.62 -16.86
CA ILE A 206 7.27 -8.76 -17.90
C ILE A 206 6.43 -7.49 -17.94
N GLN A 207 7.06 -6.37 -17.65
CA GLN A 207 6.50 -5.04 -17.80
C GLN A 207 7.10 -4.39 -19.05
N ALA A 208 6.26 -4.14 -20.04
CA ALA A 208 6.66 -3.54 -21.31
C ALA A 208 6.11 -2.11 -21.44
N PRO A 209 6.60 -1.30 -22.41
CA PRO A 209 6.10 0.01 -22.68
C PRO A 209 4.56 0.08 -22.76
N TYR A 210 4.00 1.25 -22.44
CA TYR A 210 2.55 1.49 -22.41
C TYR A 210 1.77 0.68 -21.39
N ARG A 211 2.44 0.24 -20.28
CA ARG A 211 1.85 -0.59 -19.22
C ARG A 211 1.30 -1.92 -19.73
N PHE A 212 1.97 -2.48 -20.70
CA PHE A 212 1.68 -3.82 -21.18
C PHE A 212 2.37 -4.83 -20.23
N ASN A 213 1.56 -5.59 -19.51
CA ASN A 213 2.04 -6.51 -18.50
C ASN A 213 1.76 -7.96 -18.90
N VAL A 214 2.77 -8.81 -18.78
CA VAL A 214 2.66 -10.24 -19.01
C VAL A 214 3.10 -10.99 -17.76
N LEU A 215 2.29 -11.93 -17.33
CA LEU A 215 2.57 -12.83 -16.23
C LEU A 215 3.00 -14.19 -16.80
N ILE A 216 4.02 -14.79 -16.24
CA ILE A 216 4.50 -16.12 -16.64
C ILE A 216 4.67 -16.94 -15.37
N ASP A 217 3.84 -17.96 -15.21
CA ASP A 217 3.69 -18.72 -13.97
C ASP A 217 3.53 -17.81 -12.76
N GLY A 218 3.21 -18.30 -11.61
CA GLY A 218 2.91 -17.44 -10.48
C GLY A 218 3.39 -18.00 -9.13
N GLY A 219 4.12 -19.08 -9.15
CA GLY A 219 4.45 -19.79 -7.92
C GLY A 219 3.23 -20.45 -7.28
N GLY A 220 3.44 -21.01 -6.12
CA GLY A 220 2.40 -21.65 -5.34
C GLY A 220 2.98 -22.44 -4.17
N GLY A 221 2.10 -22.91 -3.29
CA GLY A 221 2.47 -23.78 -2.20
C GLY A 221 2.82 -25.21 -2.65
N ASN A 222 3.16 -26.03 -1.70
CA ASN A 222 3.25 -27.46 -1.91
C ASN A 222 2.17 -28.17 -1.09
N SER A 223 1.88 -29.43 -1.41
CA SER A 223 0.82 -30.22 -0.77
C SER A 223 1.07 -30.49 0.74
N TYR A 224 2.20 -30.07 1.28
CA TYR A 224 2.62 -30.31 2.67
C TYR A 224 2.58 -29.04 3.54
N SER A 225 2.23 -27.88 2.96
CA SER A 225 2.24 -26.59 3.68
C SER A 225 1.00 -25.79 3.33
N ASP A 226 0.39 -25.17 4.32
CA ASP A 226 -0.69 -24.18 4.14
C ASP A 226 -0.16 -22.83 3.58
N TYR A 227 1.16 -22.68 3.43
CA TYR A 227 1.77 -21.48 2.91
C TYR A 227 1.70 -21.45 1.39
N ASN A 228 1.07 -20.40 0.85
CA ASN A 228 0.92 -20.17 -0.59
C ASN A 228 1.73 -18.94 -1.04
N PRO A 229 2.94 -19.11 -1.59
CA PRO A 229 3.73 -18.00 -2.12
C PRO A 229 3.08 -17.27 -3.30
N GLY A 230 2.18 -17.91 -4.05
CA GLY A 230 1.41 -17.27 -5.10
C GLY A 230 0.53 -16.15 -4.59
N GLU A 231 -0.08 -16.31 -3.42
CA GLU A 231 -0.88 -15.27 -2.77
C GLU A 231 -0.03 -14.28 -1.96
N THR A 232 0.99 -14.77 -1.25
CA THR A 232 1.71 -13.93 -0.28
C THR A 232 2.92 -13.21 -0.86
N VAL A 233 3.55 -13.74 -1.91
CA VAL A 233 4.75 -13.16 -2.52
C VAL A 233 4.47 -12.63 -3.93
N TYR A 234 3.84 -13.45 -4.77
CA TYR A 234 3.63 -13.07 -6.17
C TYR A 234 2.59 -11.95 -6.29
N LEU A 235 1.46 -12.10 -5.61
CA LEU A 235 0.43 -11.06 -5.61
C LEU A 235 0.92 -9.77 -4.91
N ASP A 236 1.64 -9.88 -3.77
CA ASP A 236 2.25 -8.73 -3.10
C ASP A 236 3.23 -7.97 -4.01
N TYR A 237 4.00 -8.70 -4.83
CA TYR A 237 4.85 -8.09 -5.86
C TYR A 237 4.01 -7.29 -6.87
N LEU A 238 2.93 -7.88 -7.43
CA LEU A 238 2.07 -7.19 -8.40
C LEU A 238 1.45 -5.92 -7.79
N GLU A 239 1.01 -5.99 -6.55
CA GLU A 239 0.46 -4.84 -5.81
C GLU A 239 1.52 -3.76 -5.57
N THR A 240 2.73 -4.16 -5.15
CA THR A 240 3.84 -3.24 -4.88
C THR A 240 4.27 -2.49 -6.14
N GLU A 241 4.29 -3.15 -7.29
CA GLU A 241 4.59 -2.53 -8.59
C GLU A 241 3.40 -1.78 -9.20
N GLY A 242 2.23 -1.79 -8.54
CA GLY A 242 1.02 -1.12 -9.01
C GLY A 242 0.42 -1.77 -10.25
N ILE A 243 0.65 -3.06 -10.45
CA ILE A 243 0.12 -3.84 -11.57
C ILE A 243 -1.33 -4.21 -11.25
N THR A 244 -2.28 -3.42 -11.75
CA THR A 244 -3.73 -3.63 -11.54
C THR A 244 -4.38 -4.34 -12.71
N LYS A 245 -3.63 -4.58 -13.79
CA LYS A 245 -4.07 -5.33 -14.97
C LYS A 245 -2.88 -6.05 -15.62
N ALA A 246 -3.16 -7.24 -16.16
CA ALA A 246 -2.26 -7.94 -17.06
C ALA A 246 -2.95 -8.15 -18.40
N ASP A 247 -2.20 -7.94 -19.49
CA ASP A 247 -2.71 -8.12 -20.84
C ASP A 247 -2.69 -9.61 -21.22
N SER A 248 -1.73 -10.35 -20.65
CA SER A 248 -1.63 -11.80 -20.85
C SER A 248 -1.03 -12.49 -19.62
N ALA A 249 -1.49 -13.68 -19.33
CA ALA A 249 -0.90 -14.62 -18.41
C ALA A 249 -0.57 -15.92 -19.14
N PHE A 250 0.59 -16.48 -18.87
CA PHE A 250 1.05 -17.76 -19.44
C PHE A 250 1.27 -18.73 -18.29
N VAL A 251 0.79 -19.95 -18.45
CA VAL A 251 1.06 -21.07 -17.57
C VAL A 251 1.82 -22.12 -18.33
N SER A 252 2.99 -22.49 -17.83
CA SER A 252 3.87 -23.47 -18.47
C SER A 252 3.33 -24.90 -18.35
N HIS A 253 2.79 -25.25 -17.18
CA HIS A 253 2.18 -26.56 -16.89
C HIS A 253 1.31 -26.51 -15.63
N TYR A 254 0.49 -27.54 -15.39
CA TYR A 254 -0.53 -27.54 -14.33
C TYR A 254 -0.06 -28.13 -12.99
N HIS A 255 1.12 -27.72 -12.52
CA HIS A 255 1.51 -27.99 -11.15
C HIS A 255 1.16 -26.83 -10.23
N GLN A 256 0.90 -27.13 -8.98
CA GLN A 256 0.47 -26.18 -7.96
C GLN A 256 1.40 -24.98 -7.86
N ASP A 257 2.70 -25.22 -7.86
CA ASP A 257 3.77 -24.25 -7.73
C ASP A 257 4.01 -23.36 -8.96
N HIS A 258 3.16 -23.47 -10.00
CA HIS A 258 3.12 -22.59 -11.17
C HIS A 258 1.78 -21.88 -11.35
N VAL A 259 0.68 -22.51 -10.92
CA VAL A 259 -0.69 -22.09 -11.24
C VAL A 259 -1.31 -21.20 -10.17
N GLN A 260 -1.01 -21.44 -8.88
CA GLN A 260 -1.72 -20.75 -7.78
C GLN A 260 -1.60 -19.24 -7.82
N GLY A 261 -0.42 -18.71 -8.13
CA GLY A 261 -0.23 -17.27 -8.24
C GLY A 261 -0.96 -16.64 -9.43
N ILE A 262 -1.16 -17.40 -10.53
CA ILE A 262 -1.96 -16.92 -11.66
C ILE A 262 -3.45 -16.90 -11.28
N ILE A 263 -3.94 -17.89 -10.54
CA ILE A 263 -5.29 -17.90 -9.99
C ILE A 263 -5.48 -16.68 -9.07
N ALA A 264 -4.57 -16.50 -8.11
CA ALA A 264 -4.62 -15.34 -7.20
C ALA A 264 -4.56 -14.01 -7.97
N ALA A 265 -3.76 -13.90 -9.03
CA ALA A 265 -3.73 -12.73 -9.89
C ALA A 265 -5.08 -12.48 -10.58
N MET A 266 -5.70 -13.49 -11.17
CA MET A 266 -7.02 -13.34 -11.83
C MET A 266 -8.13 -12.92 -10.87
N GLU A 267 -8.07 -13.34 -9.62
CA GLU A 267 -9.04 -12.97 -8.58
C GLU A 267 -8.87 -11.52 -8.09
N ASN A 268 -7.66 -10.96 -8.15
CA ASN A 268 -7.35 -9.66 -7.56
C ASN A 268 -7.07 -8.55 -8.58
N ILE A 269 -6.60 -8.89 -9.79
CA ILE A 269 -6.35 -7.93 -10.86
C ILE A 269 -7.05 -8.37 -12.15
N LYS A 270 -7.24 -7.44 -13.09
CA LYS A 270 -7.86 -7.77 -14.37
C LYS A 270 -6.84 -8.43 -15.32
N VAL A 271 -6.93 -9.73 -15.53
CA VAL A 271 -6.19 -10.47 -16.57
C VAL A 271 -7.06 -10.58 -17.80
N ARG A 272 -6.56 -10.19 -18.99
CA ARG A 272 -7.34 -10.23 -20.24
C ARG A 272 -7.31 -11.59 -20.89
N ASN A 273 -6.12 -12.16 -21.08
CA ASN A 273 -5.91 -13.40 -21.79
C ASN A 273 -5.10 -14.37 -20.93
N LEU A 274 -5.53 -15.62 -20.88
CA LEU A 274 -4.80 -16.71 -20.27
C LEU A 274 -4.36 -17.67 -21.37
N PHE A 275 -3.07 -17.92 -21.47
CA PHE A 275 -2.48 -18.91 -22.38
C PHE A 275 -2.01 -20.10 -21.57
N GLN A 276 -2.50 -21.29 -21.94
CA GLN A 276 -2.20 -22.51 -21.21
C GLN A 276 -1.99 -23.69 -22.18
N PRO A 277 -1.24 -24.74 -21.79
CA PRO A 277 -1.06 -25.91 -22.64
C PRO A 277 -2.37 -26.65 -22.90
N ASP A 278 -2.51 -27.20 -24.11
CA ASP A 278 -3.63 -28.08 -24.47
C ASP A 278 -3.30 -29.53 -24.14
N ASN A 279 -3.15 -29.82 -22.85
CA ASN A 279 -2.87 -31.15 -22.34
C ASN A 279 -3.49 -31.35 -20.96
N MET A 280 -3.35 -32.56 -20.39
CA MET A 280 -3.80 -32.91 -19.03
C MET A 280 -5.26 -32.52 -18.73
N GLU A 281 -6.19 -32.87 -19.65
CA GLU A 281 -7.61 -32.77 -19.41
C GLU A 281 -8.00 -33.50 -18.12
N GLY A 282 -8.76 -32.81 -17.24
CA GLY A 282 -9.16 -33.33 -15.92
C GLY A 282 -8.15 -33.18 -14.79
N SER A 283 -7.01 -32.50 -15.00
CA SER A 283 -6.14 -32.10 -13.93
C SER A 283 -6.88 -31.14 -13.00
N GLU A 284 -6.81 -31.34 -11.69
CA GLU A 284 -7.43 -30.49 -10.68
C GLU A 284 -7.04 -29.02 -10.85
N TRP A 285 -5.75 -28.74 -11.07
CA TRP A 285 -5.25 -27.39 -11.25
C TRP A 285 -5.63 -26.75 -12.57
N ARG A 286 -5.78 -27.52 -13.64
CA ARG A 286 -6.35 -27.02 -14.91
C ARG A 286 -7.80 -26.58 -14.71
N VAL A 287 -8.61 -27.41 -14.06
CA VAL A 287 -10.01 -27.10 -13.78
C VAL A 287 -10.14 -25.86 -12.88
N ALA A 288 -9.31 -25.74 -11.82
CA ALA A 288 -9.30 -24.58 -10.95
C ALA A 288 -8.94 -23.30 -11.71
N LEU A 289 -7.90 -23.35 -12.55
CA LEU A 289 -7.44 -22.23 -13.36
C LEU A 289 -8.52 -21.75 -14.35
N GLU A 290 -9.18 -22.70 -15.07
CA GLU A 290 -10.24 -22.40 -16.03
C GLU A 290 -11.51 -21.86 -15.35
N ASN A 291 -11.83 -22.33 -14.15
CA ASN A 291 -12.95 -21.80 -13.37
C ASN A 291 -12.68 -20.36 -12.93
N SER A 292 -11.50 -20.09 -12.36
CA SER A 292 -11.08 -18.73 -12.01
C SER A 292 -11.09 -17.79 -13.21
N ALA A 293 -10.58 -18.24 -14.36
CA ALA A 293 -10.62 -17.47 -15.61
C ALA A 293 -12.04 -17.12 -16.04
N ARG A 294 -12.98 -18.09 -15.94
CA ARG A 294 -14.40 -17.88 -16.29
C ARG A 294 -15.07 -16.90 -15.34
N GLU A 295 -14.85 -17.03 -14.03
CA GLU A 295 -15.45 -16.17 -13.01
C GLU A 295 -14.98 -14.72 -13.13
N ASN A 296 -13.72 -14.52 -13.53
CA ASN A 296 -13.12 -13.19 -13.64
C ASN A 296 -13.13 -12.60 -15.08
N GLY A 297 -13.76 -13.32 -16.03
CA GLY A 297 -13.93 -12.84 -17.41
C GLY A 297 -12.64 -12.81 -18.22
N THR A 298 -11.70 -13.69 -17.90
CA THR A 298 -10.44 -13.90 -18.63
C THR A 298 -10.66 -14.79 -19.83
N THR A 299 -10.16 -14.41 -21.00
CA THR A 299 -10.24 -15.25 -22.21
C THR A 299 -9.16 -16.32 -22.19
N VAL A 300 -9.57 -17.59 -22.31
CA VAL A 300 -8.64 -18.72 -22.29
C VAL A 300 -8.23 -19.09 -23.71
N HIS A 301 -6.93 -19.27 -23.93
CA HIS A 301 -6.30 -19.71 -25.16
C HIS A 301 -5.48 -20.97 -24.90
N TYR A 302 -5.66 -21.99 -25.73
CA TYR A 302 -4.93 -23.24 -25.63
C TYR A 302 -3.75 -23.25 -26.60
N LEU A 303 -2.57 -23.53 -26.09
CA LEU A 303 -1.34 -23.62 -26.86
C LEU A 303 -1.03 -25.10 -27.13
N SER A 304 -1.07 -25.46 -28.38
CA SER A 304 -0.61 -26.80 -28.81
C SER A 304 0.91 -26.82 -28.86
N LEU A 305 1.53 -27.65 -28.03
CA LEU A 305 3.00 -27.82 -27.99
C LEU A 305 3.55 -28.57 -29.24
N ILE A 306 2.68 -28.93 -30.21
CA ILE A 306 3.09 -29.64 -31.43
C ILE A 306 3.71 -28.68 -32.47
N HIS A 307 3.62 -27.38 -32.27
CA HIS A 307 4.07 -26.35 -33.22
C HIS A 307 5.15 -25.41 -32.72
N ILE A 308 5.88 -25.80 -31.67
CA ILE A 308 7.08 -25.08 -31.20
C ILE A 308 8.31 -25.87 -31.59
#